data_9488bdf0467cd0c199a3fe9a4303d240
#
_entry.id   9488bdf0467cd0c199a3fe9a4303d240
#
_cell.length_a   1.000
_cell.length_b   1.000
_cell.length_c   1.000
_cell.angle_alpha   90.00
_cell.angle_beta   90.00
_cell.angle_gamma   90.00
#
_symmetry.space_group_name_H-M   'P 1'
#
loop_
_entity.id
_entity.type
_entity.pdbx_description
1 polymer ?
#
loop_
_entity_poly.entity_id
_entity_poly.type
_entity_poly.pdbx_seq_one_letter_code
_entity_poly.pdbx_strand_id
1 'polypeptide(L)'
;MRKVIMVLAAAAMTACVGKNVKSDIVVTPVTEGAEIILVQPNLEAGTTINTALKNRCSSREFSNEPLSLEELSGVMWAAAGINREDGHLTAPSALGLYPVKTYAFMEGGVYLYDEVDHKLVRVAEGDHRALAARQPFANTAPLNIVYIADMGVYERHNMPTEVVRFLCGQDAAGYAENVNLYAAGNNLKSITRGSAQNEEVLKLLNLCPERYSLVLAQTVVK
;
A
#
# COMPACT_ATOMS: atom_id res chain seq x y z
N MET A 1 -16.18 70.40 -5.85
CA MET A 1 -15.07 69.56 -5.34
C MET A 1 -15.58 68.15 -5.15
N ARG A 2 -15.41 67.28 -6.14
CA ARG A 2 -15.78 65.85 -6.04
C ARG A 2 -14.55 65.04 -5.65
N LYS A 3 -14.61 64.39 -4.50
CA LYS A 3 -13.56 63.45 -4.01
C LYS A 3 -13.72 62.11 -4.77
N VAL A 4 -12.74 61.75 -5.56
CA VAL A 4 -12.62 60.43 -6.18
C VAL A 4 -12.00 59.51 -5.13
N ILE A 5 -12.77 58.51 -4.70
CA ILE A 5 -12.27 57.43 -3.83
C ILE A 5 -11.74 56.34 -4.76
N MET A 6 -10.44 56.14 -4.73
CA MET A 6 -9.75 55.08 -5.44
C MET A 6 -9.80 53.79 -4.59
N VAL A 7 -10.59 52.83 -5.01
CA VAL A 7 -10.66 51.52 -4.40
C VAL A 7 -9.56 50.64 -4.99
N LEU A 8 -8.52 50.37 -4.20
CA LEU A 8 -7.52 49.36 -4.55
C LEU A 8 -8.17 47.97 -4.35
N ALA A 9 -8.42 47.26 -5.45
CA ALA A 9 -8.74 45.85 -5.41
C ALA A 9 -7.45 45.04 -5.18
N ALA A 10 -7.25 44.55 -3.99
CA ALA A 10 -6.23 43.54 -3.70
C ALA A 10 -6.69 42.21 -4.29
N ALA A 11 -6.04 41.78 -5.35
CA ALA A 11 -6.23 40.44 -5.89
C ALA A 11 -5.60 39.41 -4.91
N ALA A 12 -6.43 38.76 -4.12
CA ALA A 12 -5.98 37.60 -3.33
C ALA A 12 -5.69 36.45 -4.30
N MET A 13 -4.42 36.14 -4.52
CA MET A 13 -4.02 34.89 -5.15
C MET A 13 -4.34 33.76 -4.15
N THR A 14 -5.49 33.14 -4.35
CA THR A 14 -5.82 31.89 -3.67
C THR A 14 -4.94 30.80 -4.26
N ALA A 15 -3.89 30.43 -3.57
CA ALA A 15 -3.14 29.24 -3.87
C ALA A 15 -4.11 28.06 -3.75
N CYS A 16 -4.42 27.41 -4.88
CA CYS A 16 -5.09 26.12 -4.88
C CYS A 16 -4.14 25.11 -4.26
N VAL A 17 -4.24 24.93 -2.96
CA VAL A 17 -3.72 23.74 -2.28
C VAL A 17 -4.55 22.59 -2.82
N GLY A 18 -3.96 21.80 -3.72
CA GLY A 18 -4.57 20.59 -4.23
C GLY A 18 -4.89 19.68 -3.05
N LYS A 19 -6.19 19.52 -2.73
CA LYS A 19 -6.62 18.49 -1.81
C LYS A 19 -6.22 17.15 -2.43
N ASN A 20 -5.28 16.43 -1.80
CA ASN A 20 -4.99 15.06 -2.13
C ASN A 20 -6.31 14.27 -2.09
N VAL A 21 -6.83 13.90 -3.25
CA VAL A 21 -7.99 13.01 -3.34
C VAL A 21 -7.45 11.61 -3.08
N LYS A 22 -7.34 11.25 -1.80
CA LYS A 22 -7.12 9.86 -1.40
C LYS A 22 -8.32 9.04 -1.87
N SER A 23 -8.07 7.84 -2.38
CA SER A 23 -9.14 6.93 -2.77
C SER A 23 -10.02 6.63 -1.55
N ASP A 24 -11.28 7.03 -1.57
CA ASP A 24 -12.24 6.74 -0.50
C ASP A 24 -12.70 5.27 -0.63
N ILE A 25 -11.80 4.33 -0.31
CA ILE A 25 -12.23 2.95 -0.07
C ILE A 25 -12.97 2.99 1.26
N VAL A 26 -14.29 2.87 1.21
CA VAL A 26 -15.11 2.70 2.42
C VAL A 26 -14.83 1.29 2.95
N VAL A 27 -13.91 1.21 3.91
CA VAL A 27 -13.66 -0.03 4.64
C VAL A 27 -14.72 -0.15 5.70
N THR A 28 -15.61 -1.13 5.56
CA THR A 28 -16.51 -1.51 6.65
C THR A 28 -15.78 -2.56 7.49
N PRO A 29 -15.36 -2.24 8.72
CA PRO A 29 -14.73 -3.24 9.59
C PRO A 29 -15.70 -4.40 9.81
N VAL A 30 -15.21 -5.64 9.69
CA VAL A 30 -16.04 -6.85 9.84
C VAL A 30 -16.50 -7.03 11.31
N THR A 31 -15.69 -6.52 12.28
CA THR A 31 -16.03 -6.51 13.72
C THR A 31 -15.35 -5.36 14.43
N GLU A 32 -16.00 -4.79 15.45
CA GLU A 32 -15.36 -3.86 16.39
C GLU A 32 -14.16 -4.52 17.08
N GLY A 33 -13.03 -3.80 17.19
CA GLY A 33 -11.79 -4.31 17.80
C GLY A 33 -10.89 -5.11 16.88
N ALA A 34 -11.13 -5.10 15.58
CA ALA A 34 -10.31 -5.82 14.59
C ALA A 34 -9.17 -4.94 14.02
N GLU A 35 -8.50 -4.18 14.85
CA GLU A 35 -7.36 -3.35 14.47
C GLU A 35 -6.07 -3.89 15.07
N ILE A 36 -4.96 -3.78 14.32
CA ILE A 36 -3.61 -4.00 14.82
C ILE A 36 -2.89 -2.66 14.73
N ILE A 37 -2.63 -2.06 15.89
CA ILE A 37 -1.83 -0.83 15.96
C ILE A 37 -0.38 -1.20 15.71
N LEU A 38 0.21 -0.62 14.70
CA LEU A 38 1.60 -0.85 14.33
C LEU A 38 2.51 0.09 15.13
N VAL A 39 3.75 -0.35 15.34
CA VAL A 39 4.76 0.48 16.00
C VAL A 39 5.49 1.35 14.98
N GLN A 40 5.94 2.51 15.39
CA GLN A 40 6.71 3.39 14.52
C GLN A 40 7.97 2.68 14.00
N PRO A 41 8.33 2.84 12.72
CA PRO A 41 9.49 2.18 12.17
C PRO A 41 10.77 2.65 12.85
N ASN A 42 11.66 1.70 13.18
CA ASN A 42 12.99 2.04 13.67
C ASN A 42 13.88 2.40 12.46
N LEU A 43 14.11 3.69 12.24
CA LEU A 43 14.89 4.20 11.11
C LEU A 43 16.39 3.91 11.22
N GLU A 44 16.86 3.51 12.40
CA GLU A 44 18.26 3.10 12.64
C GLU A 44 18.47 1.59 12.51
N ALA A 45 17.39 0.82 12.34
CA ALA A 45 17.48 -0.63 12.19
C ALA A 45 17.87 -1.04 10.76
N GLY A 46 18.33 -2.29 10.65
CA GLY A 46 18.68 -2.88 9.36
C GLY A 46 20.11 -2.56 8.92
N THR A 47 20.37 -2.79 7.65
CA THR A 47 21.69 -2.56 7.04
C THR A 47 21.64 -1.36 6.08
N THR A 48 22.80 -0.98 5.54
CA THR A 48 22.84 0.11 4.54
C THR A 48 22.08 -0.28 3.28
N ILE A 49 21.56 0.71 2.56
CA ILE A 49 20.86 0.49 1.29
C ILE A 49 21.71 -0.30 0.27
N ASN A 50 23.02 -0.05 0.20
CA ASN A 50 23.91 -0.78 -0.69
C ASN A 50 24.02 -2.26 -0.29
N THR A 51 24.01 -2.56 0.99
CA THR A 51 24.01 -3.95 1.49
C THR A 51 22.66 -4.61 1.24
N ALA A 52 21.56 -3.90 1.45
CA ALA A 52 20.22 -4.39 1.13
C ALA A 52 20.08 -4.72 -0.37
N LEU A 53 20.53 -3.82 -1.25
CA LEU A 53 20.58 -4.05 -2.71
C LEU A 53 21.40 -5.28 -3.08
N LYS A 54 22.57 -5.46 -2.44
CA LYS A 54 23.43 -6.63 -2.66
C LYS A 54 22.77 -7.93 -2.23
N ASN A 55 22.01 -7.91 -1.12
CA ASN A 55 21.42 -9.10 -0.50
C ASN A 55 20.03 -9.42 -1.08
N ARG A 56 19.34 -8.43 -1.68
CA ARG A 56 18.00 -8.61 -2.23
C ARG A 56 17.96 -9.76 -3.25
N CYS A 57 17.16 -10.75 -2.96
CA CYS A 57 16.86 -11.84 -3.89
C CYS A 57 15.41 -12.31 -3.69
N SER A 58 14.81 -12.86 -4.74
CA SER A 58 13.52 -13.54 -4.61
C SER A 58 13.71 -14.89 -3.92
N SER A 59 13.22 -15.03 -2.71
CA SER A 59 13.29 -16.29 -1.97
C SER A 59 12.06 -17.16 -2.28
N ARG A 60 12.30 -18.47 -2.33
CA ARG A 60 11.26 -19.50 -2.41
C ARG A 60 11.36 -20.51 -1.27
N GLU A 61 12.21 -20.20 -0.30
CA GLU A 61 12.29 -20.91 0.98
C GLU A 61 11.46 -20.14 1.99
N PHE A 62 10.45 -20.76 2.53
CA PHE A 62 9.45 -20.11 3.37
C PHE A 62 9.40 -20.72 4.75
N SER A 63 9.53 -19.87 5.77
CA SER A 63 9.20 -20.14 7.14
C SER A 63 7.73 -19.82 7.40
N ASN A 64 7.08 -20.62 8.25
CA ASN A 64 5.74 -20.31 8.77
C ASN A 64 5.82 -19.53 10.09
N GLU A 65 7.02 -19.15 10.53
CA GLU A 65 7.23 -18.40 11.77
C GLU A 65 6.58 -17.02 11.65
N PRO A 66 5.71 -16.63 12.60
CA PRO A 66 5.08 -15.32 12.58
C PRO A 66 6.12 -14.19 12.60
N LEU A 67 5.83 -13.12 11.88
CA LEU A 67 6.59 -11.88 12.01
C LEU A 67 6.31 -11.26 13.38
N SER A 68 7.32 -10.61 13.96
CA SER A 68 7.09 -9.77 15.14
C SER A 68 6.27 -8.52 14.74
N LEU A 69 5.74 -7.83 15.75
CA LEU A 69 5.01 -6.59 15.49
C LEU A 69 5.90 -5.54 14.84
N GLU A 70 7.17 -5.46 15.23
CA GLU A 70 8.18 -4.56 14.68
C GLU A 70 8.48 -4.91 13.21
N GLU A 71 8.66 -6.19 12.90
CA GLU A 71 8.90 -6.66 11.53
C GLU A 71 7.71 -6.36 10.63
N LEU A 72 6.49 -6.69 11.10
CA LEU A 72 5.25 -6.41 10.38
C LEU A 72 5.08 -4.90 10.14
N SER A 73 5.28 -4.09 11.19
CA SER A 73 5.15 -2.64 11.14
C SER A 73 6.11 -2.02 10.13
N GLY A 74 7.38 -2.44 10.17
CA GLY A 74 8.38 -1.94 9.25
C GLY A 74 8.14 -2.36 7.80
N VAL A 75 7.66 -3.58 7.57
CA VAL A 75 7.26 -4.06 6.23
C VAL A 75 6.11 -3.23 5.67
N MET A 76 5.06 -2.99 6.46
CA MET A 76 3.90 -2.19 6.02
C MET A 76 4.28 -0.73 5.78
N TRP A 77 5.11 -0.15 6.66
CA TRP A 77 5.63 1.20 6.47
C TRP A 77 6.53 1.30 5.23
N ALA A 78 7.40 0.34 4.99
CA ALA A 78 8.24 0.31 3.80
C ALA A 78 7.41 0.29 2.52
N ALA A 79 6.31 -0.46 2.50
CA ALA A 79 5.40 -0.53 1.36
C ALA A 79 4.78 0.83 1.04
N ALA A 80 4.09 1.43 2.01
CA ALA A 80 3.22 2.58 1.76
C ALA A 80 3.07 3.52 2.97
N GLY A 81 4.06 3.58 3.85
CA GLY A 81 4.02 4.47 5.01
C GLY A 81 4.22 5.93 4.63
N ILE A 82 3.65 6.84 5.41
CA ILE A 82 3.92 8.27 5.30
C ILE A 82 5.32 8.53 5.84
N ASN A 83 6.17 9.17 5.05
CA ASN A 83 7.55 9.48 5.42
C ASN A 83 7.87 10.99 5.46
N ARG A 84 6.87 11.83 5.20
CA ARG A 84 7.01 13.30 5.15
C ARG A 84 5.77 13.99 5.70
N GLU A 85 5.96 15.20 6.22
CA GLU A 85 4.89 16.03 6.81
C GLU A 85 3.76 16.38 5.80
N ASP A 86 4.08 16.43 4.51
CA ASP A 86 3.12 16.69 3.44
C ASP A 86 2.22 15.49 3.11
N GLY A 87 2.39 14.35 3.80
CA GLY A 87 1.59 13.15 3.66
C GLY A 87 1.95 12.25 2.47
N HIS A 88 3.07 12.51 1.80
CA HIS A 88 3.56 11.60 0.76
C HIS A 88 4.10 10.31 1.38
N LEU A 89 4.06 9.24 0.57
CA LEU A 89 4.45 7.91 1.01
C LEU A 89 5.93 7.61 0.73
N THR A 90 6.41 6.52 1.29
CA THR A 90 7.78 5.97 1.07
C THR A 90 8.08 5.69 -0.40
N ALA A 91 7.06 5.41 -1.22
CA ALA A 91 7.18 5.23 -2.66
C ALA A 91 6.50 6.38 -3.42
N PRO A 92 6.98 6.73 -4.63
CA PRO A 92 6.31 7.74 -5.45
C PRO A 92 5.01 7.19 -6.02
N SER A 93 4.12 8.10 -6.42
CA SER A 93 2.92 7.77 -7.21
C SER A 93 2.74 8.76 -8.34
N ALA A 94 2.25 8.27 -9.47
CA ALA A 94 1.94 9.11 -10.61
C ALA A 94 0.94 10.21 -10.23
N LEU A 95 1.28 11.46 -10.53
CA LEU A 95 0.51 12.65 -10.15
C LEU A 95 0.25 12.80 -8.64
N GLY A 96 0.93 12.04 -7.78
CA GLY A 96 0.70 12.05 -6.34
C GLY A 96 -0.67 11.51 -5.93
N LEU A 97 -1.31 10.67 -6.73
CA LEU A 97 -2.69 10.22 -6.51
C LEU A 97 -2.82 9.00 -5.59
N TYR A 98 -1.77 8.20 -5.43
CA TYR A 98 -1.72 7.02 -4.55
C TYR A 98 -2.93 6.08 -4.70
N PRO A 99 -3.20 5.57 -5.92
CA PRO A 99 -4.34 4.70 -6.20
C PRO A 99 -4.22 3.33 -5.57
N VAL A 100 -3.00 2.90 -5.24
CA VAL A 100 -2.70 1.55 -4.77
C VAL A 100 -2.90 1.46 -3.27
N LYS A 101 -3.74 0.51 -2.83
CA LYS A 101 -3.95 0.16 -1.43
C LYS A 101 -3.25 -1.16 -1.12
N THR A 102 -2.74 -1.24 0.10
CA THR A 102 -1.93 -2.36 0.58
C THR A 102 -2.75 -3.22 1.54
N TYR A 103 -2.97 -4.48 1.18
CA TYR A 103 -3.71 -5.43 2.00
C TYR A 103 -2.77 -6.50 2.55
N ALA A 104 -2.82 -6.75 3.85
CA ALA A 104 -2.09 -7.81 4.52
C ALA A 104 -2.99 -9.05 4.71
N PHE A 105 -2.64 -10.16 4.06
CA PHE A 105 -3.29 -11.45 4.22
C PHE A 105 -2.48 -12.27 5.23
N MET A 106 -3.06 -12.50 6.39
CA MET A 106 -2.47 -13.23 7.51
C MET A 106 -3.41 -14.34 7.99
N GLU A 107 -2.97 -15.19 8.88
CA GLU A 107 -3.78 -16.31 9.41
C GLU A 107 -5.09 -15.83 10.05
N GLY A 108 -5.06 -14.71 10.78
CA GLY A 108 -6.23 -14.17 11.49
C GLY A 108 -7.19 -13.37 10.61
N GLY A 109 -6.88 -13.11 9.34
CA GLY A 109 -7.74 -12.33 8.46
C GLY A 109 -7.02 -11.58 7.36
N VAL A 110 -7.81 -10.78 6.64
CA VAL A 110 -7.31 -9.80 5.68
C VAL A 110 -7.46 -8.42 6.28
N TYR A 111 -6.39 -7.65 6.20
CA TYR A 111 -6.31 -6.32 6.78
C TYR A 111 -5.93 -5.28 5.73
N LEU A 112 -6.64 -4.15 5.73
CA LEU A 112 -6.23 -2.96 4.98
C LEU A 112 -5.22 -2.16 5.81
N TYR A 113 -4.13 -1.76 5.21
CA TYR A 113 -3.18 -0.84 5.84
C TYR A 113 -3.72 0.59 5.75
N ASP A 114 -3.86 1.21 6.92
CA ASP A 114 -4.13 2.63 7.09
C ASP A 114 -2.78 3.35 7.28
N GLU A 115 -2.35 4.04 6.23
CA GLU A 115 -1.07 4.76 6.21
C GLU A 115 -1.08 6.01 7.09
N VAL A 116 -2.27 6.55 7.42
CA VAL A 116 -2.41 7.77 8.23
C VAL A 116 -2.21 7.46 9.72
N ASP A 117 -2.92 6.44 10.19
CA ASP A 117 -2.87 6.04 11.60
C ASP A 117 -1.81 4.96 11.87
N HIS A 118 -1.11 4.51 10.82
CA HIS A 118 -0.13 3.42 10.87
C HIS A 118 -0.68 2.19 11.60
N LYS A 119 -1.78 1.66 11.07
CA LYS A 119 -2.47 0.49 11.62
C LYS A 119 -2.98 -0.43 10.53
N LEU A 120 -3.33 -1.64 10.90
CA LEU A 120 -4.02 -2.60 10.06
C LEU A 120 -5.48 -2.70 10.52
N VAL A 121 -6.42 -2.50 9.61
CA VAL A 121 -7.86 -2.61 9.86
C VAL A 121 -8.38 -3.90 9.21
N ARG A 122 -8.94 -4.82 9.98
CA ARG A 122 -9.46 -6.09 9.45
C ARG A 122 -10.68 -5.86 8.57
N VAL A 123 -10.61 -6.34 7.32
CA VAL A 123 -11.66 -6.23 6.31
C VAL A 123 -12.31 -7.57 5.96
N ALA A 124 -11.66 -8.68 6.33
CA ALA A 124 -12.26 -10.02 6.26
C ALA A 124 -11.70 -10.90 7.37
N GLU A 125 -12.53 -11.72 8.00
CA GLU A 125 -12.16 -12.70 9.01
C GLU A 125 -11.75 -14.02 8.36
N GLY A 126 -10.91 -14.78 9.09
CA GLY A 126 -10.47 -16.12 8.69
C GLY A 126 -9.24 -16.12 7.80
N ASP A 127 -8.71 -17.31 7.57
CA ASP A 127 -7.49 -17.50 6.80
C ASP A 127 -7.78 -17.52 5.29
N HIS A 128 -7.44 -16.44 4.64
CA HIS A 128 -7.58 -16.24 3.19
C HIS A 128 -6.22 -16.17 2.46
N ARG A 129 -5.12 -16.55 3.10
CA ARG A 129 -3.77 -16.49 2.52
C ARG A 129 -3.64 -17.22 1.19
N ALA A 130 -4.41 -18.31 1.01
CA ALA A 130 -4.47 -19.07 -0.25
C ALA A 130 -4.96 -18.24 -1.45
N LEU A 131 -5.72 -17.17 -1.25
CA LEU A 131 -6.18 -16.29 -2.33
C LEU A 131 -5.09 -15.32 -2.80
N ALA A 132 -4.14 -14.98 -1.92
CA ALA A 132 -3.06 -14.04 -2.21
C ALA A 132 -2.01 -14.58 -3.18
N ALA A 133 -2.05 -15.87 -3.51
CA ALA A 133 -1.12 -16.51 -4.42
C ALA A 133 -1.74 -17.71 -5.13
N ARG A 134 -1.14 -18.09 -6.26
CA ARG A 134 -1.41 -19.38 -6.92
C ARG A 134 -0.39 -20.45 -6.52
N GLN A 135 0.67 -20.05 -5.82
CA GLN A 135 1.74 -20.94 -5.38
C GLN A 135 1.46 -21.47 -3.97
N PRO A 136 1.49 -22.80 -3.74
CA PRO A 136 1.12 -23.41 -2.46
C PRO A 136 1.91 -22.90 -1.24
N PHE A 137 3.16 -22.51 -1.42
CA PHE A 137 4.01 -22.03 -0.32
C PHE A 137 3.46 -20.76 0.35
N ALA A 138 2.72 -19.95 -0.38
CA ALA A 138 2.14 -18.73 0.16
C ALA A 138 0.92 -19.01 1.07
N ASN A 139 0.33 -20.19 1.00
CA ASN A 139 -0.87 -20.51 1.77
C ASN A 139 -0.64 -20.53 3.29
N THR A 140 0.60 -20.75 3.72
CA THR A 140 0.99 -20.82 5.14
C THR A 140 1.99 -19.75 5.54
N ALA A 141 2.41 -18.90 4.60
CA ALA A 141 3.33 -17.81 4.90
C ALA A 141 2.72 -16.84 5.92
N PRO A 142 3.51 -16.31 6.86
CA PRO A 142 3.00 -15.41 7.90
C PRO A 142 2.38 -14.13 7.35
N LEU A 143 2.87 -13.64 6.22
CA LEU A 143 2.37 -12.43 5.57
C LEU A 143 2.39 -12.57 4.05
N ASN A 144 1.23 -12.38 3.42
CA ASN A 144 1.15 -12.04 2.01
C ASN A 144 0.58 -10.64 1.87
N ILE A 145 1.23 -9.82 1.08
CA ILE A 145 0.76 -8.48 0.73
C ILE A 145 0.10 -8.54 -0.64
N VAL A 146 -1.07 -7.93 -0.77
CA VAL A 146 -1.78 -7.77 -2.04
C VAL A 146 -1.96 -6.28 -2.30
N TYR A 147 -1.55 -5.84 -3.48
CA TYR A 147 -1.65 -4.46 -3.92
C TYR A 147 -2.83 -4.32 -4.87
N ILE A 148 -3.83 -3.55 -4.46
CA ILE A 148 -5.06 -3.32 -5.22
C ILE A 148 -5.16 -1.84 -5.58
N ALA A 149 -5.28 -1.55 -6.87
CA ALA A 149 -5.45 -0.20 -7.37
C ALA A 149 -6.93 0.18 -7.47
N ASP A 150 -7.27 1.38 -6.99
CA ASP A 150 -8.50 2.08 -7.32
C ASP A 150 -8.26 2.92 -8.59
N MET A 151 -8.63 2.39 -9.74
CA MET A 151 -8.47 3.10 -11.01
C MET A 151 -9.39 4.32 -11.14
N GLY A 152 -10.46 4.39 -10.33
CA GLY A 152 -11.41 5.51 -10.33
C GLY A 152 -10.78 6.85 -9.93
N VAL A 153 -9.64 6.86 -9.23
CA VAL A 153 -8.93 8.11 -8.88
C VAL A 153 -8.46 8.89 -10.12
N TYR A 154 -8.32 8.21 -11.28
CA TYR A 154 -7.90 8.81 -12.54
C TYR A 154 -9.06 9.33 -13.42
N GLU A 155 -10.32 9.13 -13.04
CA GLU A 155 -11.50 9.49 -13.88
C GLU A 155 -11.47 10.96 -14.35
N ARG A 156 -11.02 11.87 -13.48
CA ARG A 156 -10.91 13.30 -13.82
C ARG A 156 -9.82 13.64 -14.84
N HIS A 157 -8.90 12.71 -15.09
CA HIS A 157 -7.75 12.93 -15.96
C HIS A 157 -7.98 12.46 -17.40
N ASN A 158 -9.14 11.84 -17.69
CA ASN A 158 -9.51 11.34 -19.04
C ASN A 158 -8.40 10.49 -19.69
N MET A 159 -7.71 9.68 -18.89
CA MET A 159 -6.63 8.83 -19.38
C MET A 159 -7.19 7.51 -19.95
N PRO A 160 -6.59 6.96 -21.02
CA PRO A 160 -6.89 5.61 -21.48
C PRO A 160 -6.66 4.57 -20.37
N THR A 161 -7.55 3.57 -20.31
CA THR A 161 -7.50 2.54 -19.24
C THR A 161 -6.15 1.81 -19.16
N GLU A 162 -5.51 1.54 -20.31
CA GLU A 162 -4.20 0.92 -20.39
C GLU A 162 -3.10 1.81 -19.78
N VAL A 163 -3.19 3.13 -19.93
CA VAL A 163 -2.27 4.08 -19.29
C VAL A 163 -2.48 4.08 -17.78
N VAL A 164 -3.73 4.11 -17.32
CA VAL A 164 -4.06 4.04 -15.88
C VAL A 164 -3.52 2.75 -15.27
N ARG A 165 -3.72 1.60 -15.93
CA ARG A 165 -3.20 0.32 -15.47
C ARG A 165 -1.67 0.29 -15.40
N PHE A 166 -1.01 0.89 -16.38
CA PHE A 166 0.45 1.01 -16.40
C PHE A 166 0.94 1.86 -15.21
N LEU A 167 0.34 3.01 -14.94
CA LEU A 167 0.68 3.87 -13.81
C LEU A 167 0.45 3.17 -12.46
N CYS A 168 -0.69 2.49 -12.29
CA CYS A 168 -0.95 1.68 -11.10
C CYS A 168 0.08 0.56 -10.92
N GLY A 169 0.52 -0.05 -12.04
CA GLY A 169 1.58 -1.06 -12.03
C GLY A 169 2.93 -0.51 -11.58
N GLN A 170 3.29 0.70 -12.02
CA GLN A 170 4.51 1.38 -11.59
C GLN A 170 4.47 1.70 -10.08
N ASP A 171 3.36 2.24 -9.59
CA ASP A 171 3.19 2.57 -8.18
C ASP A 171 3.33 1.31 -7.31
N ALA A 172 2.61 0.23 -7.66
CA ALA A 172 2.68 -1.05 -6.95
C ALA A 172 4.09 -1.68 -6.99
N ALA A 173 4.81 -1.54 -8.11
CA ALA A 173 6.19 -2.02 -8.23
C ALA A 173 7.13 -1.25 -7.28
N GLY A 174 6.93 0.06 -7.13
CA GLY A 174 7.65 0.87 -6.16
C GLY A 174 7.41 0.41 -4.72
N TYR A 175 6.15 0.15 -4.35
CA TYR A 175 5.79 -0.38 -3.04
C TYR A 175 6.45 -1.74 -2.79
N ALA A 176 6.34 -2.64 -3.75
CA ALA A 176 6.89 -3.99 -3.63
C ALA A 176 8.42 -3.98 -3.55
N GLU A 177 9.10 -3.11 -4.29
CA GLU A 177 10.57 -3.05 -4.22
C GLU A 177 11.06 -2.45 -2.90
N ASN A 178 10.36 -1.46 -2.33
CA ASN A 178 10.66 -0.97 -0.99
C ASN A 178 10.59 -2.10 0.05
N VAL A 179 9.55 -2.95 -0.04
CA VAL A 179 9.44 -4.14 0.84
C VAL A 179 10.56 -5.15 0.58
N ASN A 180 10.95 -5.39 -0.68
CA ASN A 180 12.06 -6.27 -0.99
C ASN A 180 13.38 -5.79 -0.37
N LEU A 181 13.65 -4.49 -0.46
CA LEU A 181 14.86 -3.88 0.10
C LEU A 181 14.82 -3.86 1.64
N TYR A 182 13.65 -3.54 2.21
CA TYR A 182 13.46 -3.60 3.66
C TYR A 182 13.69 -5.02 4.19
N ALA A 183 13.10 -6.01 3.55
CA ALA A 183 13.26 -7.41 3.92
C ALA A 183 14.73 -7.83 3.86
N ALA A 184 15.41 -7.55 2.75
CA ALA A 184 16.83 -7.86 2.59
C ALA A 184 17.75 -7.14 3.59
N GLY A 185 17.34 -5.95 4.04
CA GLY A 185 18.06 -5.15 5.03
C GLY A 185 17.84 -5.60 6.47
N ASN A 186 16.76 -6.35 6.75
CA ASN A 186 16.32 -6.74 8.09
C ASN A 186 16.27 -8.27 8.29
N ASN A 187 17.03 -9.03 7.51
CA ASN A 187 17.10 -10.51 7.58
C ASN A 187 15.75 -11.21 7.34
N LEU A 188 14.85 -10.56 6.62
CA LEU A 188 13.63 -11.18 6.13
C LEU A 188 13.82 -11.62 4.69
N LYS A 189 12.98 -12.56 4.25
CA LYS A 189 12.95 -13.05 2.88
C LYS A 189 11.67 -12.56 2.20
N SER A 190 11.75 -12.26 0.92
CA SER A 190 10.57 -11.80 0.17
C SER A 190 10.55 -12.33 -1.26
N ILE A 191 9.34 -12.33 -1.85
CA ILE A 191 9.13 -12.57 -3.27
C ILE A 191 7.93 -11.80 -3.78
N THR A 192 8.13 -11.00 -4.82
CA THR A 192 7.06 -10.31 -5.55
C THR A 192 6.52 -11.22 -6.64
N ARG A 193 5.19 -11.19 -6.85
CA ARG A 193 4.48 -12.07 -7.79
C ARG A 193 3.43 -11.28 -8.56
N GLY A 194 3.28 -11.61 -9.85
CA GLY A 194 2.17 -11.11 -10.68
C GLY A 194 0.93 -12.00 -10.65
N SER A 195 0.92 -13.06 -9.81
CA SER A 195 -0.17 -14.04 -9.79
C SER A 195 -0.80 -14.15 -8.40
N ALA A 196 -2.11 -13.87 -8.35
CA ALA A 196 -3.01 -14.12 -7.24
C ALA A 196 -4.37 -14.57 -7.80
N GLN A 197 -5.32 -14.87 -6.95
CA GLN A 197 -6.69 -15.21 -7.37
C GLN A 197 -7.53 -13.92 -7.42
N ASN A 198 -7.34 -13.14 -8.49
CA ASN A 198 -7.83 -11.77 -8.60
C ASN A 198 -9.33 -11.62 -8.37
N GLU A 199 -10.14 -12.45 -9.03
CA GLU A 199 -11.61 -12.38 -8.93
C GLU A 199 -12.08 -12.72 -7.52
N GLU A 200 -11.52 -13.78 -6.93
CA GLU A 200 -11.86 -14.22 -5.58
C GLU A 200 -11.43 -13.20 -4.51
N VAL A 201 -10.27 -12.56 -4.69
CA VAL A 201 -9.81 -11.50 -3.79
C VAL A 201 -10.73 -10.28 -3.87
N LEU A 202 -11.04 -9.79 -5.07
CA LEU A 202 -11.94 -8.65 -5.24
C LEU A 202 -13.35 -8.96 -4.69
N LYS A 203 -13.86 -10.18 -4.92
CA LYS A 203 -15.14 -10.63 -4.37
C LYS A 203 -15.12 -10.70 -2.84
N LEU A 204 -14.05 -11.26 -2.24
CA LEU A 204 -13.90 -11.31 -0.78
C LEU A 204 -13.96 -9.92 -0.16
N LEU A 205 -13.31 -8.94 -0.81
CA LEU A 205 -13.22 -7.57 -0.33
C LEU A 205 -14.41 -6.69 -0.77
N ASN A 206 -15.39 -7.26 -1.48
CA ASN A 206 -16.54 -6.54 -2.03
C ASN A 206 -16.14 -5.34 -2.93
N LEU A 207 -15.08 -5.53 -3.73
CA LEU A 207 -14.54 -4.53 -4.64
C LEU A 207 -15.00 -4.81 -6.09
N CYS A 208 -15.54 -3.78 -6.74
CA CYS A 208 -16.06 -3.86 -8.11
C CYS A 208 -14.90 -3.97 -9.12
N PRO A 209 -14.82 -5.03 -9.97
CA PRO A 209 -13.69 -5.25 -10.87
C PRO A 209 -13.58 -4.23 -12.00
N GLU A 210 -14.64 -3.46 -12.29
CA GLU A 210 -14.60 -2.36 -13.26
C GLU A 210 -13.78 -1.18 -12.74
N ARG A 211 -13.72 -0.99 -11.43
CA ARG A 211 -13.00 0.09 -10.76
C ARG A 211 -11.69 -0.36 -10.13
N TYR A 212 -11.68 -1.54 -9.52
CA TYR A 212 -10.54 -2.04 -8.76
C TYR A 212 -9.78 -3.12 -9.52
N SER A 213 -8.46 -3.11 -9.40
CA SER A 213 -7.60 -4.10 -10.03
C SER A 213 -6.52 -4.56 -9.07
N LEU A 214 -6.42 -5.86 -8.84
CA LEU A 214 -5.25 -6.44 -8.17
C LEU A 214 -4.06 -6.34 -9.12
N VAL A 215 -3.01 -5.68 -8.69
CA VAL A 215 -1.84 -5.36 -9.53
C VAL A 215 -0.68 -6.29 -9.26
N LEU A 216 -0.30 -6.45 -7.98
CA LEU A 216 0.80 -7.31 -7.55
C LEU A 216 0.43 -8.02 -6.25
N ALA A 217 1.14 -9.11 -5.98
CA ALA A 217 1.17 -9.75 -4.68
C ALA A 217 2.62 -9.99 -4.25
N GLN A 218 2.85 -10.09 -2.95
CA GLN A 218 4.17 -10.29 -2.37
C GLN A 218 4.07 -11.15 -1.12
N THR A 219 5.04 -12.04 -0.91
CA THR A 219 5.15 -12.81 0.34
C THR A 219 6.37 -12.34 1.09
N VAL A 220 6.25 -12.20 2.42
CA VAL A 220 7.33 -11.85 3.34
C VAL A 220 7.37 -12.88 4.47
N VAL A 221 8.56 -13.41 4.76
CA VAL A 221 8.83 -14.42 5.78
C VAL A 221 10.18 -14.16 6.46
N LYS A 222 10.43 -14.85 7.59
CA LYS A 222 11.75 -14.93 8.22
C LYS A 222 12.69 -15.87 7.48
#